data_4739dee0ae910767ce5a449a95ec076c
#
_entry.id   4739dee0ae910767ce5a449a95ec076c
#
_cell.length_a   1.000
_cell.length_b   1.000
_cell.length_c   1.000
_cell.angle_alpha   90.00
_cell.angle_beta   90.00
_cell.angle_gamma   90.00
#
_symmetry.space_group_name_H-M   'P 1'
#
loop_
_entity.id
_entity.type
_entity.pdbx_description
1 polymer ?
#
loop_
_entity_poly.entity_id
_entity_poly.type
_entity_poly.pdbx_seq_one_letter_code
_entity_poly.pdbx_strand_id
1 'polypeptide(L)'
;MHALRRRLHPKETACAGSESAQHALPSPGRLARWLSRFDVVCFDVFDTLLVRSVDEPAALFYLLADQLNVPDLRRLRIEAEHRLRRRHGEVTLAQIWAELQDACGVDAEEGMAAEWALEQQVCAGRAYMQALVWHLSRSDTRMIAVSDMYLSSAQIMTLLKMNGFAALQECHVSAERGLSKAKGDIYPWLRARYGRGCSLVMVGDDPIADHDHALRAGLAAVQLPNVNRCGAPFRARQMSPVCGAFYRGIVNAALHDGIRQLPEAYELGFVYGSLLALGYCQHIHRYVHAHGIERVLFLSRDGDILHQVYGMLYPQERARCSYVYWSRLAAAKLMAGRWKHDYFRRFLYHKADGTLPLCDVFASMELEDMTAACARSLGVMPDALLDRQLAQQAEAYLRGHMDEVLRHYAQQDEAARKYYRRILDGARLAAAVDVGWAGSGALALRALMRKWEIPCEIRGLLAGTNTVHNADADAVEGQLFTGTLDSYVFSAAHNRELWRGHDLRRMHNVIVEVLLSSPDPGFRGFMLDAADEPQPQFKPQTGDPRARALIQRGILDFAVLYVKRVPQGAQRAISGADAYAPVSLLKRARNRPVMERALRLMDELQL
;
A
#
# COMPACT_ATOMS: atom_id res chain seq x y z
N MET A 1 21.52 -5.57 -35.16
CA MET A 1 21.11 -6.71 -34.32
C MET A 1 22.00 -6.94 -33.10
N HIS A 2 23.33 -6.91 -33.18
CA HIS A 2 24.23 -7.11 -32.01
C HIS A 2 24.15 -6.01 -30.92
N ALA A 3 23.83 -4.77 -31.28
CA ALA A 3 23.77 -3.66 -30.33
C ALA A 3 22.51 -3.67 -29.43
N LEU A 4 21.39 -4.29 -29.86
CA LEU A 4 20.20 -4.48 -29.02
C LEU A 4 20.32 -5.69 -28.07
N ARG A 5 21.03 -6.75 -28.47
CA ARG A 5 21.29 -7.93 -27.62
C ARG A 5 22.10 -7.62 -26.36
N ARG A 6 23.02 -6.64 -26.39
CA ARG A 6 23.89 -6.30 -25.24
C ARG A 6 23.21 -5.45 -24.14
N ARG A 7 22.00 -4.92 -24.38
CA ARG A 7 21.29 -4.05 -23.42
C ARG A 7 20.15 -4.72 -22.67
N LEU A 8 19.83 -5.98 -22.96
CA LEU A 8 18.67 -6.68 -22.38
C LEU A 8 19.03 -7.77 -21.36
N HIS A 9 20.30 -8.02 -21.09
CA HIS A 9 20.69 -8.87 -19.96
C HIS A 9 21.19 -8.00 -18.80
N PRO A 10 20.47 -7.93 -17.67
CA PRO A 10 20.98 -7.27 -16.48
C PRO A 10 22.11 -8.12 -15.90
N LYS A 11 23.32 -7.57 -15.84
CA LYS A 11 24.32 -8.06 -14.90
C LYS A 11 23.77 -7.82 -13.49
N GLU A 12 23.86 -8.84 -12.63
CA GLU A 12 23.59 -8.79 -11.21
C GLU A 12 24.48 -7.75 -10.52
N THR A 13 24.07 -6.48 -10.59
CA THR A 13 24.54 -5.43 -9.70
C THR A 13 23.31 -4.81 -9.09
N ALA A 14 23.20 -4.93 -7.77
CA ALA A 14 22.17 -4.28 -6.97
C ALA A 14 22.16 -2.77 -7.28
N CYS A 15 21.31 -2.34 -8.19
CA CYS A 15 21.12 -0.93 -8.52
C CYS A 15 20.31 -0.27 -7.41
N ALA A 16 20.93 0.72 -6.77
CA ALA A 16 20.29 1.70 -5.93
C ALA A 16 19.44 2.64 -6.80
N GLY A 17 18.21 2.23 -7.16
CA GLY A 17 17.28 3.02 -7.99
C GLY A 17 15.85 2.49 -7.86
N SER A 18 14.89 3.26 -8.36
CA SER A 18 13.50 2.83 -8.39
C SER A 18 13.34 1.50 -9.13
N GLU A 19 12.42 0.68 -8.67
CA GLU A 19 12.16 -0.65 -9.24
C GLU A 19 11.65 -0.54 -10.69
N SER A 20 10.82 0.46 -10.98
CA SER A 20 10.29 0.74 -12.32
C SER A 20 11.38 1.13 -13.34
N ALA A 21 12.54 1.60 -12.89
CA ALA A 21 13.65 1.98 -13.79
C ALA A 21 14.48 0.79 -14.27
N GLN A 22 14.37 -0.39 -13.65
CA GLN A 22 15.23 -1.55 -13.95
C GLN A 22 14.95 -2.20 -15.30
N HIS A 23 13.75 -2.01 -15.86
CA HIS A 23 13.31 -2.62 -17.12
C HIS A 23 12.84 -1.57 -18.14
N ALA A 24 13.68 -0.55 -18.39
CA ALA A 24 13.36 0.51 -19.33
C ALA A 24 13.22 -0.05 -20.77
N LEU A 25 12.03 0.13 -21.34
CA LEU A 25 11.74 -0.16 -22.73
C LEU A 25 12.04 1.05 -23.63
N PRO A 26 12.30 0.86 -24.93
CA PRO A 26 12.29 1.97 -25.88
C PRO A 26 10.90 2.65 -25.85
N SER A 27 10.83 3.96 -26.16
CA SER A 27 9.51 4.60 -26.20
C SER A 27 8.56 3.87 -27.16
N PRO A 28 7.25 3.79 -26.85
CA PRO A 28 6.28 3.09 -27.70
C PRO A 28 6.33 3.53 -29.16
N GLY A 29 6.46 4.84 -29.43
CA GLY A 29 6.57 5.37 -30.78
C GLY A 29 7.87 4.97 -31.50
N ARG A 30 8.99 4.75 -30.77
CA ARG A 30 10.23 4.26 -31.37
C ARG A 30 10.12 2.78 -31.77
N LEU A 31 9.51 1.97 -30.91
CA LEU A 31 9.27 0.56 -31.22
C LEU A 31 8.25 0.42 -32.36
N ALA A 32 7.17 1.21 -32.36
CA ALA A 32 6.19 1.21 -33.44
C ALA A 32 6.81 1.52 -34.82
N ARG A 33 7.69 2.54 -34.92
CA ARG A 33 8.40 2.87 -36.15
C ARG A 33 9.30 1.73 -36.65
N TRP A 34 9.83 0.90 -35.77
CA TRP A 34 10.59 -0.27 -36.17
C TRP A 34 9.66 -1.39 -36.64
N LEU A 35 8.58 -1.63 -35.92
CA LEU A 35 7.54 -2.64 -36.23
C LEU A 35 6.79 -2.32 -37.52
N SER A 36 6.59 -1.05 -37.87
CA SER A 36 5.91 -0.65 -39.12
C SER A 36 6.70 -0.99 -40.42
N ARG A 37 7.89 -1.57 -40.31
CA ARG A 37 8.65 -2.10 -41.44
C ARG A 37 8.25 -3.53 -41.82
N PHE A 38 7.39 -4.15 -41.03
CA PHE A 38 6.89 -5.50 -41.26
C PHE A 38 5.45 -5.44 -41.80
N ASP A 39 5.14 -6.38 -42.68
CA ASP A 39 3.80 -6.49 -43.26
C ASP A 39 2.78 -6.95 -42.20
N VAL A 40 3.21 -7.85 -41.30
CA VAL A 40 2.36 -8.39 -40.24
C VAL A 40 3.10 -8.35 -38.90
N VAL A 41 2.49 -7.75 -37.90
CA VAL A 41 2.91 -7.81 -36.50
C VAL A 41 1.98 -8.72 -35.71
N CYS A 42 2.54 -9.81 -35.20
CA CYS A 42 1.86 -10.78 -34.36
C CYS A 42 2.12 -10.42 -32.89
N PHE A 43 1.08 -10.25 -32.11
CA PHE A 43 1.18 -9.97 -30.68
C PHE A 43 0.71 -11.17 -29.86
N ASP A 44 1.50 -11.58 -28.87
CA ASP A 44 0.99 -12.36 -27.77
C ASP A 44 -0.05 -11.56 -26.97
N VAL A 45 -0.95 -12.24 -26.26
CA VAL A 45 -2.08 -11.61 -25.60
C VAL A 45 -1.85 -11.42 -24.10
N PHE A 46 -1.76 -12.51 -23.34
CA PHE A 46 -1.66 -12.45 -21.88
C PHE A 46 -0.20 -12.16 -21.46
N ASP A 47 -0.06 -11.31 -20.42
CA ASP A 47 1.22 -10.75 -19.96
C ASP A 47 1.96 -9.90 -21.00
N THR A 48 1.42 -9.78 -22.24
CA THR A 48 1.92 -8.92 -23.32
C THR A 48 0.97 -7.74 -23.59
N LEU A 49 -0.17 -7.97 -24.26
CA LEU A 49 -1.19 -6.93 -24.50
C LEU A 49 -2.04 -6.70 -23.26
N LEU A 50 -2.46 -7.79 -22.63
CA LEU A 50 -3.30 -7.79 -21.43
C LEU A 50 -2.48 -8.26 -20.23
N VAL A 51 -2.72 -7.61 -19.10
CA VAL A 51 -2.23 -8.06 -17.78
C VAL A 51 -3.41 -8.38 -16.90
N ARG A 52 -3.28 -9.43 -16.08
CA ARG A 52 -4.26 -9.72 -15.04
C ARG A 52 -3.97 -8.95 -13.77
N SER A 53 -5.02 -8.64 -13.01
CA SER A 53 -4.89 -8.05 -11.67
C SER A 53 -4.34 -9.03 -10.63
N VAL A 54 -4.10 -10.26 -11.01
CA VAL A 54 -3.48 -11.33 -10.21
C VAL A 54 -2.17 -11.79 -10.86
N ASP A 55 -1.15 -12.10 -10.06
CA ASP A 55 0.12 -12.64 -10.58
C ASP A 55 0.04 -14.14 -10.88
N GLU A 56 -0.90 -14.86 -10.25
CA GLU A 56 -1.20 -16.27 -10.49
C GLU A 56 -2.64 -16.44 -10.99
N PRO A 57 -2.88 -16.74 -12.27
CA PRO A 57 -4.23 -16.91 -12.81
C PRO A 57 -5.09 -17.93 -12.04
N ALA A 58 -4.49 -19.02 -11.56
CA ALA A 58 -5.17 -20.05 -10.78
C ALA A 58 -5.72 -19.55 -9.42
N ALA A 59 -5.32 -18.35 -8.96
CA ALA A 59 -5.93 -17.73 -7.78
C ALA A 59 -7.39 -17.32 -8.03
N LEU A 60 -7.78 -17.09 -9.27
CA LEU A 60 -9.17 -16.78 -9.63
C LEU A 60 -10.11 -17.96 -9.37
N PHE A 61 -9.61 -19.19 -9.43
CA PHE A 61 -10.41 -20.37 -9.16
C PHE A 61 -10.87 -20.50 -7.69
N TYR A 62 -10.22 -19.78 -6.75
CA TYR A 62 -10.76 -19.65 -5.39
C TYR A 62 -12.04 -18.79 -5.37
N LEU A 63 -12.09 -17.73 -6.19
CA LEU A 63 -13.27 -16.88 -6.29
C LEU A 63 -14.39 -17.60 -7.02
N LEU A 64 -14.05 -18.33 -8.07
CA LEU A 64 -14.97 -19.16 -8.81
C LEU A 64 -15.58 -20.26 -7.94
N ALA A 65 -14.77 -20.87 -7.06
CA ALA A 65 -15.22 -21.86 -6.08
C ALA A 65 -16.25 -21.30 -5.08
N ASP A 66 -16.03 -20.08 -4.60
CA ASP A 66 -16.97 -19.36 -3.72
C ASP A 66 -18.26 -19.01 -4.48
N GLN A 67 -18.14 -18.48 -5.70
CA GLN A 67 -19.27 -18.06 -6.53
C GLN A 67 -20.19 -19.24 -6.91
N LEU A 68 -19.60 -20.38 -7.26
CA LEU A 68 -20.32 -21.59 -7.68
C LEU A 68 -20.61 -22.54 -6.50
N ASN A 69 -20.22 -22.17 -5.28
CA ASN A 69 -20.39 -22.97 -4.07
C ASN A 69 -19.79 -24.40 -4.17
N VAL A 70 -18.60 -24.51 -4.78
CA VAL A 70 -17.86 -25.77 -4.94
C VAL A 70 -16.49 -25.67 -4.29
N PRO A 71 -16.31 -26.10 -3.03
CA PRO A 71 -15.07 -25.87 -2.26
C PRO A 71 -13.78 -26.35 -2.95
N ASP A 72 -13.80 -27.50 -3.63
CA ASP A 72 -12.66 -28.12 -4.29
C ASP A 72 -12.44 -27.67 -5.74
N LEU A 73 -13.24 -26.74 -6.25
CA LEU A 73 -13.26 -26.37 -7.66
C LEU A 73 -11.87 -26.00 -8.22
N ARG A 74 -11.09 -25.24 -7.46
CA ARG A 74 -9.73 -24.88 -7.91
C ARG A 74 -8.87 -26.08 -8.26
N ARG A 75 -8.85 -27.10 -7.40
CA ARG A 75 -8.09 -28.34 -7.63
C ARG A 75 -8.65 -29.10 -8.82
N LEU A 76 -9.97 -29.32 -8.84
CA LEU A 76 -10.67 -30.03 -9.92
C LEU A 76 -10.43 -29.35 -11.28
N ARG A 77 -10.53 -28.02 -11.33
CA ARG A 77 -10.35 -27.22 -12.57
C ARG A 77 -8.91 -27.37 -13.13
N ILE A 78 -7.89 -27.27 -12.26
CA ILE A 78 -6.49 -27.44 -12.66
C ILE A 78 -6.23 -28.88 -13.14
N GLU A 79 -6.73 -29.87 -12.42
CA GLU A 79 -6.53 -31.28 -12.76
C GLU A 79 -7.25 -31.68 -14.07
N ALA A 80 -8.46 -31.15 -14.30
CA ALA A 80 -9.22 -31.39 -15.53
C ALA A 80 -8.47 -30.85 -16.76
N GLU A 81 -8.01 -29.62 -16.72
CA GLU A 81 -7.20 -29.03 -17.80
C GLU A 81 -5.92 -29.84 -18.06
N HIS A 82 -5.20 -30.22 -17.01
CA HIS A 82 -3.99 -31.04 -17.15
C HIS A 82 -4.27 -32.42 -17.73
N ARG A 83 -5.39 -33.10 -17.35
CA ARG A 83 -5.77 -34.40 -17.91
C ARG A 83 -6.11 -34.29 -19.39
N LEU A 84 -6.90 -33.29 -19.74
CA LEU A 84 -7.32 -33.06 -21.11
C LEU A 84 -6.14 -32.69 -22.02
N ARG A 85 -5.25 -31.80 -21.58
CA ARG A 85 -4.05 -31.42 -22.35
C ARG A 85 -3.12 -32.62 -22.59
N ARG A 86 -3.01 -33.53 -21.63
CA ARG A 86 -2.21 -34.77 -21.85
C ARG A 86 -2.83 -35.70 -22.87
N ARG A 87 -4.17 -35.71 -23.01
CA ARG A 87 -4.89 -36.59 -23.95
C ARG A 87 -4.99 -35.99 -25.35
N HIS A 88 -5.25 -34.69 -25.43
CA HIS A 88 -5.68 -34.02 -26.66
C HIS A 88 -4.72 -32.90 -27.13
N GLY A 89 -3.75 -32.50 -26.33
CA GLY A 89 -2.88 -31.36 -26.59
C GLY A 89 -3.57 -30.05 -26.25
N GLU A 90 -3.98 -29.30 -27.24
CA GLU A 90 -4.72 -28.05 -27.02
C GLU A 90 -6.20 -28.34 -26.71
N VAL A 91 -6.78 -27.56 -25.76
CA VAL A 91 -8.14 -27.77 -25.26
C VAL A 91 -8.89 -26.47 -25.13
N THR A 92 -10.19 -26.51 -25.31
CA THR A 92 -11.11 -25.37 -25.18
C THR A 92 -11.71 -25.28 -23.77
N LEU A 93 -12.20 -24.11 -23.39
CA LEU A 93 -12.91 -23.91 -22.13
C LEU A 93 -14.14 -24.83 -22.01
N ALA A 94 -14.85 -25.04 -23.14
CA ALA A 94 -15.99 -25.93 -23.18
C ALA A 94 -15.65 -27.39 -22.87
N GLN A 95 -14.53 -27.90 -23.40
CA GLN A 95 -14.05 -29.25 -23.07
C GLN A 95 -13.65 -29.38 -21.60
N ILE A 96 -13.04 -28.34 -21.03
CA ILE A 96 -12.65 -28.34 -19.61
C ILE A 96 -13.88 -28.40 -18.71
N TRP A 97 -14.90 -27.60 -18.99
CA TRP A 97 -16.11 -27.56 -18.17
C TRP A 97 -17.00 -28.81 -18.40
N ALA A 98 -17.03 -29.36 -19.59
CA ALA A 98 -17.68 -30.65 -19.84
C ALA A 98 -17.05 -31.81 -19.02
N GLU A 99 -15.71 -31.83 -18.88
CA GLU A 99 -15.00 -32.77 -18.01
C GLU A 99 -15.28 -32.53 -16.52
N LEU A 100 -15.56 -31.27 -16.12
CA LEU A 100 -15.81 -30.88 -14.74
C LEU A 100 -17.25 -31.13 -14.27
N GLN A 101 -18.23 -31.09 -15.17
CA GLN A 101 -19.65 -31.14 -14.84
C GLN A 101 -19.98 -32.33 -13.93
N ASP A 102 -19.54 -33.53 -14.28
CA ASP A 102 -19.79 -34.72 -13.48
C ASP A 102 -19.06 -34.72 -12.13
N ALA A 103 -17.90 -34.06 -12.06
CA ALA A 103 -17.08 -34.04 -10.86
C ALA A 103 -17.52 -32.99 -9.83
N CYS A 104 -18.08 -31.87 -10.27
CA CYS A 104 -18.43 -30.74 -9.39
C CYS A 104 -19.95 -30.47 -9.31
N GLY A 105 -20.75 -31.10 -10.15
CA GLY A 105 -22.21 -30.91 -10.16
C GLY A 105 -22.69 -29.54 -10.70
N VAL A 106 -21.77 -28.78 -11.32
CA VAL A 106 -22.07 -27.48 -11.93
C VAL A 106 -22.31 -27.69 -13.42
N ASP A 107 -23.35 -27.07 -13.94
CA ASP A 107 -23.60 -27.07 -15.39
C ASP A 107 -22.42 -26.44 -16.15
N ALA A 108 -22.03 -27.05 -17.28
CA ALA A 108 -20.88 -26.61 -18.04
C ALA A 108 -21.01 -25.18 -18.58
N GLU A 109 -22.21 -24.78 -19.01
CA GLU A 109 -22.49 -23.43 -19.52
C GLU A 109 -22.43 -22.39 -18.38
N GLU A 110 -22.98 -22.71 -17.20
CA GLU A 110 -22.90 -21.89 -15.99
C GLU A 110 -21.45 -21.70 -15.58
N GLY A 111 -20.67 -22.76 -15.52
CA GLY A 111 -19.25 -22.71 -15.15
C GLY A 111 -18.40 -21.90 -16.13
N MET A 112 -18.61 -22.11 -17.44
CA MET A 112 -17.96 -21.30 -18.48
C MET A 112 -18.30 -19.82 -18.37
N ALA A 113 -19.56 -19.50 -18.15
CA ALA A 113 -20.03 -18.12 -18.04
C ALA A 113 -19.40 -17.42 -16.81
N ALA A 114 -19.34 -18.10 -15.68
CA ALA A 114 -18.75 -17.60 -14.45
C ALA A 114 -17.22 -17.37 -14.61
N GLU A 115 -16.48 -18.34 -15.17
CA GLU A 115 -15.02 -18.20 -15.42
C GLU A 115 -14.74 -17.06 -16.40
N TRP A 116 -15.53 -16.95 -17.47
CA TRP A 116 -15.44 -15.87 -18.45
C TRP A 116 -15.73 -14.49 -17.83
N ALA A 117 -16.74 -14.38 -16.99
CA ALA A 117 -17.06 -13.13 -16.29
C ALA A 117 -15.92 -12.66 -15.38
N LEU A 118 -15.24 -13.60 -14.69
CA LEU A 118 -14.06 -13.27 -13.88
C LEU A 118 -12.88 -12.81 -14.73
N GLU A 119 -12.58 -13.48 -15.85
CA GLU A 119 -11.52 -13.04 -16.77
C GLU A 119 -11.73 -11.61 -17.27
N GLN A 120 -12.98 -11.27 -17.63
CA GLN A 120 -13.32 -9.91 -18.06
C GLN A 120 -13.07 -8.85 -16.96
N GLN A 121 -13.33 -9.19 -15.69
CA GLN A 121 -13.15 -8.27 -14.56
C GLN A 121 -11.69 -8.04 -14.20
N VAL A 122 -10.84 -9.05 -14.34
CA VAL A 122 -9.45 -8.98 -13.87
C VAL A 122 -8.45 -8.60 -14.96
N CYS A 123 -8.81 -8.71 -16.23
CA CYS A 123 -7.96 -8.31 -17.35
C CYS A 123 -7.95 -6.79 -17.54
N ALA A 124 -6.76 -6.25 -17.80
CA ALA A 124 -6.57 -4.84 -18.14
C ALA A 124 -5.53 -4.70 -19.26
N GLY A 125 -5.69 -3.70 -20.11
CA GLY A 125 -4.71 -3.38 -21.14
C GLY A 125 -3.40 -2.87 -20.52
N ARG A 126 -2.27 -3.37 -20.99
CA ARG A 126 -0.96 -2.85 -20.63
C ARG A 126 -0.75 -1.51 -21.31
N ALA A 127 -0.56 -0.44 -20.52
CA ALA A 127 -0.56 0.94 -21.06
C ALA A 127 0.56 1.17 -22.07
N TYR A 128 1.73 0.57 -21.87
CA TYR A 128 2.81 0.58 -22.87
C TYR A 128 2.35 0.02 -24.22
N MET A 129 1.65 -1.11 -24.20
CA MET A 129 1.16 -1.77 -25.41
C MET A 129 0.00 -1.03 -26.06
N GLN A 130 -0.88 -0.41 -25.26
CA GLN A 130 -1.93 0.47 -25.79
C GLN A 130 -1.32 1.64 -26.57
N ALA A 131 -0.30 2.28 -26.01
CA ALA A 131 0.43 3.35 -26.72
C ALA A 131 1.16 2.84 -27.97
N LEU A 132 1.79 1.66 -27.90
CA LEU A 132 2.48 1.03 -29.03
C LEU A 132 1.51 0.73 -30.19
N VAL A 133 0.40 0.05 -29.89
CA VAL A 133 -0.63 -0.31 -30.88
C VAL A 133 -1.29 0.94 -31.46
N TRP A 134 -1.56 1.98 -30.65
CA TRP A 134 -2.05 3.25 -31.14
C TRP A 134 -1.08 3.94 -32.13
N HIS A 135 0.24 3.91 -31.86
CA HIS A 135 1.22 4.43 -32.82
C HIS A 135 1.26 3.59 -34.10
N LEU A 136 1.19 2.26 -33.97
CA LEU A 136 1.28 1.34 -35.11
C LEU A 136 0.01 1.36 -35.97
N SER A 137 -1.17 1.63 -35.39
CA SER A 137 -2.44 1.74 -36.14
C SER A 137 -2.49 2.88 -37.17
N ARG A 138 -1.47 3.73 -37.20
CA ARG A 138 -1.29 4.81 -38.20
C ARG A 138 -0.45 4.39 -39.40
N SER A 139 -0.02 3.15 -39.46
CA SER A 139 0.68 2.54 -40.60
C SER A 139 -0.20 1.51 -41.26
N ASP A 140 0.21 1.04 -42.46
CA ASP A 140 -0.50 0.00 -43.20
C ASP A 140 -0.19 -1.41 -42.68
N THR A 141 0.56 -1.54 -41.59
CA THR A 141 0.95 -2.82 -40.99
C THR A 141 -0.24 -3.56 -40.43
N ARG A 142 -0.44 -4.80 -40.83
CA ARG A 142 -1.46 -5.66 -40.26
C ARG A 142 -1.08 -6.09 -38.85
N MET A 143 -2.00 -5.94 -37.91
CA MET A 143 -1.83 -6.32 -36.50
C MET A 143 -2.75 -7.48 -36.16
N ILE A 144 -2.20 -8.59 -35.65
CA ILE A 144 -2.93 -9.78 -35.27
C ILE A 144 -2.53 -10.23 -33.86
N ALA A 145 -3.44 -10.92 -33.18
CA ALA A 145 -3.17 -11.60 -31.92
C ALA A 145 -2.88 -13.10 -32.13
N VAL A 146 -1.94 -13.66 -31.37
CA VAL A 146 -1.63 -15.10 -31.36
C VAL A 146 -1.51 -15.55 -29.90
N SER A 147 -2.37 -16.47 -29.47
CA SER A 147 -2.47 -16.85 -28.06
C SER A 147 -2.56 -18.36 -27.85
N ASP A 148 -1.77 -18.86 -26.90
CA ASP A 148 -1.88 -20.23 -26.40
C ASP A 148 -2.82 -20.25 -25.22
N MET A 149 -4.13 -20.40 -25.50
CA MET A 149 -5.19 -20.26 -24.50
C MET A 149 -6.39 -21.16 -24.81
N TYR A 150 -7.14 -21.50 -23.77
CA TYR A 150 -8.40 -22.28 -23.88
C TYR A 150 -9.62 -21.42 -24.22
N LEU A 151 -9.54 -20.10 -24.15
CA LEU A 151 -10.60 -19.18 -24.60
C LEU A 151 -10.69 -19.15 -26.12
N SER A 152 -11.89 -18.90 -26.65
CA SER A 152 -12.08 -18.74 -28.09
C SER A 152 -11.47 -17.41 -28.61
N SER A 153 -11.17 -17.37 -29.90
CA SER A 153 -10.73 -16.16 -30.60
C SER A 153 -11.73 -15.00 -30.44
N ALA A 154 -13.02 -15.29 -30.46
CA ALA A 154 -14.09 -14.31 -30.22
C ALA A 154 -14.04 -13.71 -28.81
N GLN A 155 -13.83 -14.54 -27.79
CA GLN A 155 -13.67 -14.09 -26.40
C GLN A 155 -12.41 -13.23 -26.25
N ILE A 156 -11.27 -13.67 -26.79
CA ILE A 156 -10.03 -12.90 -26.73
C ILE A 156 -10.16 -11.55 -27.46
N MET A 157 -10.78 -11.53 -28.66
CA MET A 157 -11.02 -10.27 -29.37
C MET A 157 -11.94 -9.34 -28.59
N THR A 158 -12.92 -9.87 -27.85
CA THR A 158 -13.78 -9.09 -26.95
C THR A 158 -12.94 -8.46 -25.83
N LEU A 159 -12.09 -9.23 -25.14
CA LEU A 159 -11.18 -8.71 -24.12
C LEU A 159 -10.26 -7.62 -24.67
N LEU A 160 -9.67 -7.84 -25.84
CA LEU A 160 -8.79 -6.87 -26.49
C LEU A 160 -9.51 -5.56 -26.82
N LYS A 161 -10.72 -5.63 -27.38
CA LYS A 161 -11.53 -4.43 -27.68
C LYS A 161 -11.90 -3.66 -26.41
N MET A 162 -12.36 -4.36 -25.37
CA MET A 162 -12.69 -3.75 -24.06
C MET A 162 -11.48 -3.04 -23.43
N ASN A 163 -10.27 -3.49 -23.74
CA ASN A 163 -9.02 -3.01 -23.16
C ASN A 163 -8.20 -2.11 -24.10
N GLY A 164 -8.82 -1.52 -25.12
CA GLY A 164 -8.20 -0.48 -25.96
C GLY A 164 -7.40 -1.00 -27.16
N PHE A 165 -7.58 -2.26 -27.56
CA PHE A 165 -6.87 -2.89 -28.68
C PHE A 165 -7.82 -3.17 -29.87
N ALA A 166 -8.76 -2.27 -30.15
CA ALA A 166 -9.72 -2.42 -31.24
C ALA A 166 -9.06 -2.42 -32.66
N ALA A 167 -7.81 -1.97 -32.77
CA ALA A 167 -7.08 -1.95 -34.03
C ALA A 167 -6.55 -3.32 -34.47
N LEU A 168 -6.57 -4.35 -33.61
CA LEU A 168 -6.21 -5.71 -33.99
C LEU A 168 -7.32 -6.32 -34.87
N GLN A 169 -6.93 -6.95 -35.96
CA GLN A 169 -7.84 -7.38 -37.02
C GLN A 169 -8.34 -8.81 -36.85
N GLU A 170 -7.50 -9.70 -36.34
CA GLU A 170 -7.80 -11.11 -36.13
C GLU A 170 -7.02 -11.70 -34.95
N CYS A 171 -7.50 -12.82 -34.42
CA CYS A 171 -6.86 -13.56 -33.35
C CYS A 171 -6.77 -15.04 -33.72
N HIS A 172 -5.58 -15.62 -33.54
CA HIS A 172 -5.34 -17.05 -33.70
C HIS A 172 -5.06 -17.70 -32.36
N VAL A 173 -5.89 -18.69 -32.01
CA VAL A 173 -5.85 -19.34 -30.70
C VAL A 173 -5.47 -20.80 -30.85
N SER A 174 -4.56 -21.28 -30.00
CA SER A 174 -4.08 -22.66 -30.01
C SER A 174 -5.20 -23.69 -29.85
N ALA A 175 -6.16 -23.43 -28.94
CA ALA A 175 -7.29 -24.32 -28.69
C ALA A 175 -8.20 -24.53 -29.90
N GLU A 176 -8.31 -23.54 -30.81
CA GLU A 176 -9.12 -23.64 -32.04
C GLU A 176 -8.33 -24.23 -33.22
N ARG A 177 -7.00 -24.10 -33.19
CA ARG A 177 -6.12 -24.49 -34.32
C ARG A 177 -5.48 -25.86 -34.11
N GLY A 178 -5.34 -26.33 -32.88
CA GLY A 178 -4.51 -27.48 -32.55
C GLY A 178 -3.00 -27.22 -32.70
N LEU A 179 -2.61 -25.97 -32.96
CA LEU A 179 -1.23 -25.51 -33.15
C LEU A 179 -0.90 -24.47 -32.09
N SER A 180 0.33 -24.48 -31.52
CA SER A 180 0.70 -23.59 -30.44
C SER A 180 2.06 -22.95 -30.63
N LYS A 181 2.26 -21.79 -29.99
CA LYS A 181 3.57 -21.13 -29.87
C LYS A 181 4.53 -21.98 -29.06
N ALA A 182 4.02 -22.62 -28.01
CA ALA A 182 4.80 -23.50 -27.13
C ALA A 182 5.46 -24.67 -27.88
N LYS A 183 4.79 -25.24 -28.91
CA LYS A 183 5.37 -26.25 -29.79
C LYS A 183 6.13 -25.64 -30.97
N GLY A 184 5.87 -24.37 -31.28
CA GLY A 184 6.43 -23.65 -32.41
C GLY A 184 5.78 -23.94 -33.77
N ASP A 185 4.79 -24.84 -33.82
CA ASP A 185 4.12 -25.29 -35.04
C ASP A 185 3.14 -24.26 -35.61
N ILE A 186 2.68 -23.32 -34.84
CA ILE A 186 1.84 -22.20 -35.32
C ILE A 186 2.60 -21.27 -36.26
N TYR A 187 3.90 -21.09 -36.14
CA TYR A 187 4.68 -20.14 -36.92
C TYR A 187 4.82 -20.52 -38.38
N PRO A 188 5.13 -21.78 -38.78
CA PRO A 188 5.06 -22.21 -40.16
C PRO A 188 3.69 -22.04 -40.77
N TRP A 189 2.62 -22.27 -39.99
CA TRP A 189 1.26 -22.05 -40.44
C TRP A 189 0.98 -20.55 -40.70
N LEU A 190 1.40 -19.64 -39.82
CA LEU A 190 1.30 -18.19 -40.03
C LEU A 190 2.01 -17.75 -41.31
N ARG A 191 3.23 -18.25 -41.57
CA ARG A 191 3.95 -17.96 -42.79
C ARG A 191 3.23 -18.44 -44.07
N ALA A 192 2.61 -19.60 -44.00
CA ALA A 192 1.80 -20.11 -45.10
C ALA A 192 0.52 -19.28 -45.33
N ARG A 193 -0.14 -18.86 -44.23
CA ARG A 193 -1.38 -18.07 -44.25
C ARG A 193 -1.21 -16.68 -44.87
N TYR A 194 -0.13 -15.96 -44.51
CA TYR A 194 0.11 -14.58 -44.97
C TYR A 194 1.01 -14.52 -46.21
N GLY A 195 1.59 -15.63 -46.63
CA GLY A 195 2.43 -15.74 -47.80
C GLY A 195 3.94 -15.70 -47.52
N ARG A 196 4.70 -16.47 -48.29
CA ARG A 196 6.16 -16.60 -48.08
C ARG A 196 6.95 -15.31 -48.30
N GLY A 197 6.40 -14.34 -49.04
CA GLY A 197 7.01 -13.03 -49.27
C GLY A 197 6.73 -12.01 -48.16
N CYS A 198 5.76 -12.27 -47.30
CA CYS A 198 5.42 -11.36 -46.21
C CYS A 198 6.47 -11.42 -45.10
N SER A 199 6.85 -10.24 -44.60
CA SER A 199 7.70 -10.07 -43.45
C SER A 199 6.85 -10.09 -42.17
N LEU A 200 7.08 -11.05 -41.28
CA LEU A 200 6.36 -11.21 -40.01
C LEU A 200 7.30 -10.97 -38.84
N VAL A 201 6.76 -10.34 -37.80
CA VAL A 201 7.44 -10.19 -36.50
C VAL A 201 6.52 -10.63 -35.37
N MET A 202 7.05 -11.40 -34.41
CA MET A 202 6.36 -11.77 -33.16
C MET A 202 6.81 -10.85 -32.03
N VAL A 203 5.84 -10.35 -31.27
CA VAL A 203 6.04 -9.52 -30.07
C VAL A 203 5.38 -10.21 -28.88
N GLY A 204 6.16 -10.64 -27.90
CA GLY A 204 5.64 -11.34 -26.74
C GLY A 204 6.62 -11.36 -25.57
N ASP A 205 6.21 -11.96 -24.45
CA ASP A 205 6.98 -11.98 -23.21
C ASP A 205 7.68 -13.32 -22.93
N ASP A 206 7.25 -14.42 -23.58
CA ASP A 206 7.87 -15.71 -23.37
C ASP A 206 9.14 -15.88 -24.24
N PRO A 207 10.32 -16.12 -23.61
CA PRO A 207 11.58 -16.21 -24.33
C PRO A 207 11.65 -17.42 -25.28
N ILE A 208 10.92 -18.48 -25.03
CA ILE A 208 10.92 -19.70 -25.84
C ILE A 208 9.79 -19.67 -26.86
N ALA A 209 8.55 -19.53 -26.37
CA ALA A 209 7.35 -19.61 -27.20
C ALA A 209 7.25 -18.43 -28.18
N ASP A 210 7.45 -17.19 -27.71
CA ASP A 210 7.28 -15.99 -28.55
C ASP A 210 8.55 -15.57 -29.27
N HIS A 211 9.73 -15.89 -28.72
CA HIS A 211 10.99 -15.44 -29.30
C HIS A 211 11.73 -16.54 -30.05
N ASP A 212 12.20 -17.59 -29.37
CA ASP A 212 13.09 -18.58 -29.99
C ASP A 212 12.38 -19.42 -31.05
N HIS A 213 11.14 -19.83 -30.81
CA HIS A 213 10.36 -20.59 -31.80
C HIS A 213 10.00 -19.74 -33.02
N ALA A 214 9.67 -18.45 -32.84
CA ALA A 214 9.43 -17.52 -33.95
C ALA A 214 10.67 -17.34 -34.80
N LEU A 215 11.85 -17.12 -34.19
CA LEU A 215 13.12 -16.99 -34.90
C LEU A 215 13.49 -18.28 -35.70
N ARG A 216 13.29 -19.47 -35.09
CA ARG A 216 13.54 -20.75 -35.78
C ARG A 216 12.65 -20.93 -37.00
N ALA A 217 11.42 -20.42 -36.95
CA ALA A 217 10.49 -20.44 -38.09
C ALA A 217 10.72 -19.34 -39.11
N GLY A 218 11.76 -18.48 -38.90
CA GLY A 218 12.16 -17.40 -39.82
C GLY A 218 11.33 -16.12 -39.69
N LEU A 219 10.63 -15.91 -38.59
CA LEU A 219 10.05 -14.61 -38.21
C LEU A 219 11.10 -13.76 -37.52
N ALA A 220 10.93 -12.43 -37.55
CA ALA A 220 11.58 -11.57 -36.58
C ALA A 220 10.87 -11.73 -35.19
N ALA A 221 11.58 -11.41 -34.11
CA ALA A 221 10.96 -11.49 -32.78
C ALA A 221 11.41 -10.33 -31.88
N VAL A 222 10.50 -9.85 -31.04
CA VAL A 222 10.75 -8.86 -29.98
C VAL A 222 10.29 -9.44 -28.67
N GLN A 223 11.20 -9.66 -27.77
CA GLN A 223 10.88 -10.10 -26.41
C GLN A 223 10.61 -8.89 -25.52
N LEU A 224 9.48 -8.89 -24.86
CA LEU A 224 9.09 -7.92 -23.82
C LEU A 224 9.32 -8.51 -22.42
N PRO A 225 9.58 -7.69 -21.41
CA PRO A 225 9.64 -8.17 -20.03
C PRO A 225 8.23 -8.58 -19.54
N ASN A 226 8.13 -9.78 -18.97
CA ASN A 226 6.94 -10.21 -18.24
C ASN A 226 6.86 -9.45 -16.92
N VAL A 227 5.77 -8.72 -16.67
CA VAL A 227 5.61 -7.87 -15.49
C VAL A 227 5.68 -8.66 -14.19
N ASN A 228 5.10 -9.87 -14.16
CA ASN A 228 5.06 -10.72 -12.97
C ASN A 228 6.43 -11.35 -12.67
N ARG A 229 7.15 -11.81 -13.69
CA ARG A 229 8.53 -12.32 -13.52
C ARG A 229 9.48 -11.22 -13.05
N CYS A 230 9.34 -10.00 -13.56
CA CYS A 230 10.12 -8.83 -13.13
C CYS A 230 9.85 -8.47 -11.67
N GLY A 231 8.61 -8.44 -11.25
CA GLY A 231 8.22 -8.05 -9.90
C GLY A 231 8.42 -9.13 -8.83
N ALA A 232 8.36 -10.40 -9.19
CA ALA A 232 8.38 -11.53 -8.24
C ALA A 232 9.51 -11.51 -7.19
N PRO A 233 10.76 -11.09 -7.50
CA PRO A 233 11.84 -11.02 -6.50
C PRO A 233 11.60 -9.98 -5.39
N PHE A 234 10.76 -8.99 -5.65
CA PHE A 234 10.54 -7.83 -4.79
C PHE A 234 9.24 -7.93 -3.97
N ARG A 235 8.44 -8.97 -4.14
CA ARG A 235 7.11 -9.08 -3.52
C ARG A 235 7.09 -10.00 -2.30
N ALA A 236 6.15 -9.72 -1.39
CA ALA A 236 5.86 -10.60 -0.27
C ALA A 236 5.17 -11.88 -0.79
N ARG A 237 5.72 -13.05 -0.37
CA ARG A 237 5.19 -14.36 -0.76
C ARG A 237 4.32 -14.98 0.32
N GLN A 238 4.56 -14.64 1.60
CA GLN A 238 3.80 -15.16 2.74
C GLN A 238 2.54 -14.31 2.94
N MET A 239 1.56 -14.55 2.09
CA MET A 239 0.25 -13.89 2.10
C MET A 239 -0.83 -14.92 1.80
N SER A 240 -2.07 -14.62 2.16
CA SER A 240 -3.20 -15.45 1.73
C SER A 240 -3.27 -15.49 0.20
N PRO A 241 -3.63 -16.64 -0.40
CA PRO A 241 -3.48 -16.86 -1.84
C PRO A 241 -4.16 -15.78 -2.69
N VAL A 242 -5.41 -15.44 -2.40
CA VAL A 242 -6.18 -14.49 -3.21
C VAL A 242 -5.70 -13.05 -2.99
N CYS A 243 -5.62 -12.59 -1.73
CA CYS A 243 -5.16 -11.25 -1.40
C CYS A 243 -3.73 -11.00 -1.94
N GLY A 244 -2.84 -11.98 -1.74
CA GLY A 244 -1.47 -11.91 -2.23
C GLY A 244 -1.39 -11.84 -3.74
N ALA A 245 -2.19 -12.64 -4.46
CA ALA A 245 -2.20 -12.62 -5.92
C ALA A 245 -2.68 -11.28 -6.48
N PHE A 246 -3.75 -10.69 -5.94
CA PHE A 246 -4.20 -9.36 -6.33
C PHE A 246 -3.19 -8.27 -6.01
N TYR A 247 -2.65 -8.28 -4.78
CA TYR A 247 -1.62 -7.30 -4.42
C TYR A 247 -0.43 -7.35 -5.38
N ARG A 248 0.13 -8.54 -5.60
CA ARG A 248 1.31 -8.71 -6.47
C ARG A 248 1.00 -8.38 -7.92
N GLY A 249 -0.14 -8.85 -8.46
CA GLY A 249 -0.56 -8.57 -9.83
C GLY A 249 -0.74 -7.09 -10.11
N ILE A 250 -1.44 -6.35 -9.22
CA ILE A 250 -1.64 -4.90 -9.36
C ILE A 250 -0.32 -4.16 -9.30
N VAL A 251 0.54 -4.48 -8.31
CA VAL A 251 1.83 -3.81 -8.14
C VAL A 251 2.76 -4.09 -9.32
N ASN A 252 2.87 -5.35 -9.74
CA ASN A 252 3.75 -5.74 -10.85
C ASN A 252 3.32 -5.07 -12.16
N ALA A 253 2.02 -5.09 -12.46
CA ALA A 253 1.48 -4.44 -13.64
C ALA A 253 1.74 -2.93 -13.66
N ALA A 254 1.65 -2.25 -12.51
CA ALA A 254 1.88 -0.81 -12.43
C ALA A 254 3.36 -0.42 -12.53
N LEU A 255 4.26 -1.17 -11.87
CA LEU A 255 5.68 -0.83 -11.81
C LEU A 255 6.48 -1.29 -13.03
N HIS A 256 6.11 -2.43 -13.64
CA HIS A 256 6.86 -3.05 -14.75
C HIS A 256 6.16 -2.91 -16.09
N ASP A 257 5.18 -2.03 -16.22
CA ASP A 257 4.51 -1.76 -17.50
C ASP A 257 5.48 -1.26 -18.59
N GLY A 258 6.51 -0.52 -18.20
CA GLY A 258 7.53 0.01 -19.10
C GLY A 258 7.24 1.39 -19.69
N ILE A 259 6.08 1.99 -19.35
CA ILE A 259 5.69 3.32 -19.87
C ILE A 259 6.24 4.47 -19.04
N ARG A 260 6.43 4.28 -17.74
CA ARG A 260 6.86 5.32 -16.80
C ARG A 260 7.95 4.82 -15.87
N GLN A 261 8.90 5.71 -15.60
CA GLN A 261 9.75 5.60 -14.43
C GLN A 261 9.08 6.38 -13.29
N LEU A 262 8.84 5.72 -12.18
CA LEU A 262 8.15 6.29 -11.03
C LEU A 262 9.17 6.79 -10.00
N PRO A 263 8.90 7.91 -9.31
CA PRO A 263 9.75 8.36 -8.20
C PRO A 263 9.81 7.31 -7.09
N GLU A 264 10.98 7.13 -6.49
CA GLU A 264 11.19 6.13 -5.43
C GLU A 264 10.23 6.32 -4.24
N ALA A 265 9.98 7.56 -3.83
CA ALA A 265 9.01 7.88 -2.78
C ALA A 265 7.58 7.44 -3.14
N TYR A 266 7.17 7.59 -4.40
CA TYR A 266 5.90 7.09 -4.88
C TYR A 266 5.83 5.56 -4.81
N GLU A 267 6.88 4.86 -5.29
CA GLU A 267 6.95 3.40 -5.22
C GLU A 267 6.90 2.90 -3.77
N LEU A 268 7.53 3.63 -2.84
CA LEU A 268 7.49 3.29 -1.42
C LEU A 268 6.05 3.23 -0.89
N GLY A 269 5.25 4.24 -1.19
CA GLY A 269 3.83 4.28 -0.82
C GLY A 269 3.02 3.22 -1.55
N PHE A 270 3.19 3.10 -2.87
CA PHE A 270 2.42 2.20 -3.73
C PHE A 270 2.66 0.73 -3.39
N VAL A 271 3.92 0.34 -3.11
CA VAL A 271 4.30 -1.05 -2.82
C VAL A 271 4.09 -1.41 -1.36
N TYR A 272 4.60 -0.60 -0.43
CA TYR A 272 4.74 -1.02 0.97
C TYR A 272 3.66 -0.45 1.88
N GLY A 273 3.21 0.80 1.65
CA GLY A 273 2.22 1.47 2.51
C GLY A 273 0.76 1.18 2.14
N SER A 274 0.51 0.87 0.89
CA SER A 274 -0.84 0.85 0.31
C SER A 274 -1.76 -0.20 0.92
N LEU A 275 -1.30 -1.46 1.00
CA LEU A 275 -2.13 -2.54 1.52
C LEU A 275 -2.41 -2.38 3.02
N LEU A 276 -1.43 -1.80 3.76
CA LEU A 276 -1.61 -1.44 5.17
C LEU A 276 -2.70 -0.37 5.35
N ALA A 277 -2.62 0.73 4.61
CA ALA A 277 -3.59 1.81 4.70
C ALA A 277 -5.00 1.34 4.29
N LEU A 278 -5.10 0.60 3.18
CA LEU A 278 -6.36 0.06 2.67
C LEU A 278 -7.01 -0.90 3.68
N GLY A 279 -6.27 -1.89 4.16
CA GLY A 279 -6.79 -2.89 5.10
C GLY A 279 -7.13 -2.28 6.45
N TYR A 280 -6.36 -1.30 6.92
CA TYR A 280 -6.67 -0.60 8.17
C TYR A 280 -7.94 0.24 8.02
N CYS A 281 -8.17 0.92 6.92
CA CYS A 281 -9.43 1.62 6.66
C CYS A 281 -10.63 0.66 6.61
N GLN A 282 -10.48 -0.53 6.01
CA GLN A 282 -11.52 -1.57 6.05
C GLN A 282 -11.79 -2.08 7.48
N HIS A 283 -10.76 -2.22 8.30
CA HIS A 283 -10.90 -2.58 9.72
C HIS A 283 -11.64 -1.48 10.50
N ILE A 284 -11.24 -0.22 10.33
CA ILE A 284 -11.92 0.94 10.95
C ILE A 284 -13.40 0.94 10.59
N HIS A 285 -13.75 0.77 9.31
CA HIS A 285 -15.13 0.74 8.84
C HIS A 285 -15.96 -0.35 9.55
N ARG A 286 -15.44 -1.58 9.60
CA ARG A 286 -16.11 -2.69 10.29
C ARG A 286 -16.29 -2.41 11.79
N TYR A 287 -15.26 -1.88 12.43
CA TYR A 287 -15.30 -1.54 13.85
C TYR A 287 -16.35 -0.46 14.13
N VAL A 288 -16.37 0.59 13.30
CA VAL A 288 -17.33 1.70 13.39
C VAL A 288 -18.77 1.18 13.37
N HIS A 289 -19.09 0.29 12.44
CA HIS A 289 -20.44 -0.29 12.32
C HIS A 289 -20.76 -1.28 13.45
N ALA A 290 -19.82 -2.15 13.79
CA ALA A 290 -20.03 -3.14 14.85
C ALA A 290 -20.25 -2.52 16.24
N HIS A 291 -19.71 -1.33 16.49
CA HIS A 291 -19.76 -0.69 17.81
C HIS A 291 -20.60 0.59 17.85
N GLY A 292 -21.28 0.95 16.76
CA GLY A 292 -22.12 2.15 16.72
C GLY A 292 -21.33 3.46 16.90
N ILE A 293 -20.12 3.55 16.36
CA ILE A 293 -19.29 4.77 16.44
C ILE A 293 -19.95 5.90 15.65
N GLU A 294 -20.15 7.04 16.28
CA GLU A 294 -20.83 8.20 15.69
C GLU A 294 -19.85 9.20 15.02
N ARG A 295 -18.61 9.29 15.51
CA ARG A 295 -17.55 10.13 14.95
C ARG A 295 -16.24 9.34 14.85
N VAL A 296 -15.49 9.59 13.77
CA VAL A 296 -14.17 9.00 13.55
C VAL A 296 -13.15 10.13 13.45
N LEU A 297 -12.22 10.17 14.39
CA LEU A 297 -11.17 11.18 14.50
C LEU A 297 -9.84 10.58 14.02
N PHE A 298 -9.38 11.00 12.85
CA PHE A 298 -8.07 10.61 12.34
C PHE A 298 -7.01 11.55 12.91
N LEU A 299 -6.18 11.06 13.83
CA LEU A 299 -5.21 11.87 14.55
C LEU A 299 -4.04 12.27 13.65
N SER A 300 -3.66 13.54 13.64
CA SER A 300 -2.50 14.02 12.88
C SER A 300 -1.18 13.43 13.45
N ARG A 301 -0.16 13.14 12.65
CA ARG A 301 -0.06 13.34 11.19
C ARG A 301 -0.46 12.07 10.41
N ASP A 302 -0.26 10.90 11.01
CA ASP A 302 -0.40 9.60 10.35
C ASP A 302 -1.85 9.30 9.93
N GLY A 303 -2.82 9.93 10.59
CA GLY A 303 -4.24 9.85 10.24
C GLY A 303 -4.62 10.53 8.93
N ASP A 304 -3.78 11.40 8.34
CA ASP A 304 -4.08 12.12 7.10
C ASP A 304 -4.35 11.18 5.93
N ILE A 305 -3.39 10.33 5.59
CA ILE A 305 -3.56 9.37 4.50
C ILE A 305 -4.69 8.37 4.76
N LEU A 306 -4.88 7.97 6.03
CA LEU A 306 -5.98 7.08 6.39
C LEU A 306 -7.33 7.76 6.20
N HIS A 307 -7.46 9.04 6.55
CA HIS A 307 -8.66 9.85 6.31
C HIS A 307 -8.99 9.95 4.81
N GLN A 308 -7.96 10.19 3.97
CA GLN A 308 -8.14 10.26 2.52
C GLN A 308 -8.58 8.92 1.93
N VAL A 309 -7.90 7.81 2.29
CA VAL A 309 -8.25 6.45 1.83
C VAL A 309 -9.64 6.05 2.32
N TYR A 310 -9.97 6.33 3.58
CA TYR A 310 -11.30 6.05 4.14
C TYR A 310 -12.39 6.81 3.40
N GLY A 311 -12.20 8.10 3.17
CA GLY A 311 -13.15 8.95 2.45
C GLY A 311 -13.33 8.56 0.96
N MET A 312 -12.31 7.93 0.36
CA MET A 312 -12.41 7.35 -0.98
C MET A 312 -13.21 6.02 -0.97
N LEU A 313 -12.94 5.15 0.02
CA LEU A 313 -13.61 3.85 0.13
C LEU A 313 -15.08 3.98 0.54
N TYR A 314 -15.36 4.91 1.45
CA TYR A 314 -16.67 5.08 2.10
C TYR A 314 -17.15 6.53 2.03
N PRO A 315 -17.41 7.06 0.81
CA PRO A 315 -17.76 8.48 0.62
C PRO A 315 -19.04 8.90 1.36
N GLN A 316 -19.95 7.96 1.59
CA GLN A 316 -21.19 8.19 2.35
C GLN A 316 -20.94 8.45 3.85
N GLU A 317 -19.75 8.11 4.35
CA GLU A 317 -19.41 8.26 5.78
C GLU A 317 -18.57 9.51 6.07
N ARG A 318 -18.25 10.32 5.05
CA ARG A 318 -17.40 11.51 5.21
C ARG A 318 -17.88 12.47 6.30
N ALA A 319 -19.20 12.63 6.47
CA ALA A 319 -19.78 13.54 7.45
C ALA A 319 -19.47 13.16 8.90
N ARG A 320 -19.14 11.89 9.18
CA ARG A 320 -18.74 11.42 10.53
C ARG A 320 -17.23 11.43 10.75
N CYS A 321 -16.43 11.69 9.72
CA CYS A 321 -14.97 11.60 9.74
C CYS A 321 -14.35 12.99 9.83
N SER A 322 -13.34 13.13 10.68
CA SER A 322 -12.55 14.37 10.79
C SER A 322 -11.06 14.04 10.92
N TYR A 323 -10.24 14.71 10.13
CA TYR A 323 -8.80 14.79 10.41
C TYR A 323 -8.61 15.83 11.52
N VAL A 324 -8.02 15.44 12.65
CA VAL A 324 -7.93 16.27 13.84
C VAL A 324 -6.48 16.52 14.24
N TYR A 325 -6.20 17.76 14.63
CA TYR A 325 -4.86 18.15 15.06
C TYR A 325 -4.54 17.58 16.43
N TRP A 326 -3.48 16.78 16.47
CA TRP A 326 -3.03 16.07 17.66
C TRP A 326 -1.50 15.92 17.66
N SER A 327 -0.87 15.98 18.83
CA SER A 327 0.49 15.50 19.03
C SER A 327 0.70 15.04 20.48
N ARG A 328 1.66 14.13 20.66
CA ARG A 328 2.03 13.63 21.99
C ARG A 328 2.48 14.75 22.93
N LEU A 329 3.20 15.76 22.42
CA LEU A 329 3.70 16.88 23.22
C LEU A 329 2.55 17.84 23.60
N ALA A 330 1.64 18.16 22.67
CA ALA A 330 0.46 18.95 22.97
C ALA A 330 -0.39 18.26 24.06
N ALA A 331 -0.65 16.96 23.91
CA ALA A 331 -1.39 16.18 24.89
C ALA A 331 -0.70 16.15 26.25
N ALA A 332 0.62 16.02 26.31
CA ALA A 332 1.38 16.02 27.56
C ALA A 332 1.26 17.35 28.30
N LYS A 333 1.28 18.49 27.59
CA LYS A 333 1.03 19.82 28.19
C LYS A 333 -0.38 19.92 28.79
N LEU A 334 -1.39 19.53 28.01
CA LEU A 334 -2.81 19.56 28.46
C LEU A 334 -3.09 18.62 29.64
N MET A 335 -2.29 17.56 29.77
CA MET A 335 -2.40 16.57 30.86
C MET A 335 -1.39 16.76 31.99
N ALA A 336 -0.57 17.83 31.97
CA ALA A 336 0.52 18.05 32.91
C ALA A 336 0.09 18.00 34.39
N GLY A 337 -1.09 18.53 34.72
CA GLY A 337 -1.64 18.47 36.07
C GLY A 337 -2.05 17.09 36.55
N ARG A 338 -2.48 16.20 35.62
CA ARG A 338 -3.02 14.87 35.94
C ARG A 338 -2.01 13.75 35.72
N TRP A 339 -1.29 13.78 34.62
CA TRP A 339 -0.29 12.77 34.25
C TRP A 339 1.14 13.29 34.44
N LYS A 340 1.43 13.78 35.66
CA LYS A 340 2.71 14.39 36.01
C LYS A 340 3.90 13.50 35.65
N HIS A 341 3.80 12.18 35.89
CA HIS A 341 4.86 11.24 35.55
C HIS A 341 5.16 11.23 34.04
N ASP A 342 4.15 11.13 33.17
CA ASP A 342 4.34 11.11 31.71
C ASP A 342 4.85 12.47 31.19
N TYR A 343 4.36 13.58 31.78
CA TYR A 343 4.81 14.93 31.47
C TYR A 343 6.31 15.09 31.72
N PHE A 344 6.80 14.78 32.93
CA PHE A 344 8.23 14.90 33.26
C PHE A 344 9.07 13.89 32.53
N ARG A 345 8.61 12.66 32.36
CA ARG A 345 9.29 11.65 31.56
C ARG A 345 9.58 12.14 30.14
N ARG A 346 8.60 12.73 29.47
CA ARG A 346 8.72 13.19 28.07
C ARG A 346 9.60 14.44 27.95
N PHE A 347 9.43 15.39 28.83
CA PHE A 347 10.09 16.68 28.70
C PHE A 347 11.49 16.74 29.36
N LEU A 348 11.70 15.98 30.42
CA LEU A 348 12.96 15.97 31.15
C LEU A 348 13.75 14.68 30.89
N TYR A 349 13.21 13.52 31.30
CA TYR A 349 14.00 12.29 31.36
C TYR A 349 14.41 11.73 30.00
N HIS A 350 13.59 11.90 28.95
CA HIS A 350 13.96 11.52 27.60
C HIS A 350 15.07 12.39 26.99
N LYS A 351 15.36 13.54 27.61
CA LYS A 351 16.36 14.50 27.16
C LYS A 351 17.55 14.62 28.13
N ALA A 352 17.57 13.80 29.19
CA ALA A 352 18.56 13.84 30.25
C ALA A 352 19.80 13.00 29.92
N ASP A 353 20.31 13.14 28.70
CA ASP A 353 21.52 12.47 28.19
C ASP A 353 22.76 13.35 28.15
N GLY A 354 22.65 14.58 28.66
CA GLY A 354 23.74 15.54 28.68
C GLY A 354 24.00 16.26 27.36
N THR A 355 23.06 16.21 26.40
CA THR A 355 23.23 16.84 25.08
C THR A 355 22.51 18.17 24.94
N LEU A 356 21.40 18.36 25.64
CA LEU A 356 20.57 19.56 25.54
C LEU A 356 20.75 20.47 26.78
N PRO A 357 20.87 21.80 26.59
CA PRO A 357 20.87 22.75 27.68
C PRO A 357 19.50 22.89 28.34
N LEU A 358 19.47 23.23 29.61
CA LEU A 358 18.25 23.42 30.40
C LEU A 358 17.29 24.42 29.75
N CYS A 359 17.81 25.53 29.20
CA CYS A 359 16.99 26.52 28.47
C CYS A 359 16.24 25.92 27.27
N ASP A 360 16.90 25.08 26.48
CA ASP A 360 16.25 24.45 25.32
C ASP A 360 15.17 23.43 25.75
N VAL A 361 15.41 22.74 26.86
CA VAL A 361 14.43 21.85 27.45
C VAL A 361 13.18 22.62 27.89
N PHE A 362 13.37 23.74 28.62
CA PHE A 362 12.26 24.61 29.02
C PHE A 362 11.54 25.26 27.83
N ALA A 363 12.28 25.67 26.78
CA ALA A 363 11.71 26.15 25.54
C ALA A 363 10.84 25.07 24.87
N SER A 364 11.29 23.82 24.90
CA SER A 364 10.47 22.70 24.39
C SER A 364 9.17 22.45 25.18
N MET A 365 9.14 22.90 26.43
CA MET A 365 7.96 22.90 27.30
C MET A 365 7.10 24.16 27.13
N GLU A 366 7.58 25.17 26.40
CA GLU A 366 7.00 26.52 26.31
C GLU A 366 6.95 27.22 27.68
N LEU A 367 8.03 27.08 28.46
CA LEU A 367 8.21 27.62 29.80
C LEU A 367 9.50 28.44 29.86
N GLU A 368 9.88 29.15 28.80
CA GLU A 368 11.13 29.87 28.65
C GLU A 368 11.35 30.90 29.78
N ASP A 369 10.30 31.57 30.20
CA ASP A 369 10.28 32.55 31.27
C ASP A 369 10.55 31.97 32.67
N MET A 370 10.26 30.68 32.87
CA MET A 370 10.58 29.98 34.11
C MET A 370 12.06 29.51 34.19
N THR A 371 12.78 29.49 33.06
CA THR A 371 14.16 28.94 32.98
C THR A 371 15.13 29.62 33.94
N ALA A 372 15.17 30.97 33.92
CA ALA A 372 16.09 31.73 34.72
C ALA A 372 15.83 31.58 36.24
N ALA A 373 14.57 31.48 36.65
CA ALA A 373 14.18 31.26 38.03
C ALA A 373 14.56 29.84 38.50
N CYS A 374 14.31 28.83 37.67
CA CYS A 374 14.70 27.45 37.93
C CYS A 374 16.22 27.34 38.05
N ALA A 375 16.99 27.84 37.10
CA ALA A 375 18.44 27.78 37.09
C ALA A 375 19.06 28.43 38.35
N ARG A 376 18.58 29.63 38.76
CA ARG A 376 18.99 30.28 40.00
C ARG A 376 18.67 29.44 41.25
N SER A 377 17.49 28.84 41.29
CA SER A 377 17.07 27.99 42.41
C SER A 377 17.96 26.75 42.56
N LEU A 378 18.44 26.22 41.45
CA LEU A 378 19.29 25.03 41.39
C LEU A 378 20.79 25.35 41.49
N GLY A 379 21.19 26.63 41.46
CA GLY A 379 22.58 27.04 41.48
C GLY A 379 23.36 26.68 40.21
N VAL A 380 22.68 26.64 39.06
CA VAL A 380 23.26 26.32 37.73
C VAL A 380 23.04 27.47 36.76
N MET A 381 23.76 27.44 35.64
CA MET A 381 23.50 28.36 34.52
C MET A 381 22.35 27.84 33.66
N PRO A 382 21.58 28.71 32.94
CA PRO A 382 20.53 28.31 32.04
C PRO A 382 20.98 27.40 30.89
N ASP A 383 22.22 27.48 30.47
CA ASP A 383 22.88 26.68 29.44
C ASP A 383 23.52 25.38 29.97
N ALA A 384 23.37 25.07 31.27
CA ALA A 384 23.82 23.80 31.83
C ALA A 384 23.15 22.61 31.11
N LEU A 385 23.98 21.64 30.72
CA LEU A 385 23.50 20.46 30.03
C LEU A 385 22.66 19.56 30.95
N LEU A 386 21.47 19.15 30.47
CA LEU A 386 20.55 18.37 31.27
C LEU A 386 20.99 16.92 31.37
N ASP A 387 21.56 16.56 32.49
CA ASP A 387 21.78 15.17 32.87
C ASP A 387 20.63 14.65 33.75
N ARG A 388 20.74 13.41 34.19
CA ARG A 388 19.69 12.76 35.01
C ARG A 388 19.53 13.39 36.38
N GLN A 389 20.60 13.90 36.97
CA GLN A 389 20.58 14.57 38.29
C GLN A 389 19.91 15.94 38.16
N LEU A 390 20.30 16.74 37.18
CA LEU A 390 19.67 18.03 36.93
C LEU A 390 18.21 17.89 36.54
N ALA A 391 17.84 16.84 35.79
CA ALA A 391 16.46 16.54 35.46
C ALA A 391 15.59 16.25 36.70
N GLN A 392 16.13 15.52 37.70
CA GLN A 392 15.43 15.29 38.97
C GLN A 392 15.24 16.59 39.77
N GLN A 393 16.26 17.46 39.79
CA GLN A 393 16.19 18.76 40.46
C GLN A 393 15.18 19.69 39.74
N ALA A 394 15.21 19.74 38.41
CA ALA A 394 14.25 20.51 37.62
C ALA A 394 12.81 20.00 37.79
N GLU A 395 12.60 18.68 37.87
CA GLU A 395 11.29 18.10 38.20
C GLU A 395 10.81 18.56 39.57
N ALA A 396 11.67 18.51 40.60
CA ALA A 396 11.32 18.96 41.95
C ALA A 396 10.91 20.44 41.96
N TYR A 397 11.66 21.29 41.24
CA TYR A 397 11.34 22.72 41.09
C TYR A 397 9.97 22.90 40.43
N LEU A 398 9.73 22.26 39.26
CA LEU A 398 8.48 22.39 38.52
C LEU A 398 7.29 21.82 39.30
N ARG A 399 7.48 20.76 40.10
CA ARG A 399 6.43 20.25 40.99
C ARG A 399 5.99 21.26 42.04
N GLY A 400 6.97 22.03 42.59
CA GLY A 400 6.69 23.14 43.53
C GLY A 400 5.98 24.34 42.87
N HIS A 401 6.12 24.50 41.55
CA HIS A 401 5.56 25.59 40.77
C HIS A 401 4.47 25.13 39.76
N MET A 402 3.82 24.00 40.06
CA MET A 402 2.88 23.40 39.12
C MET A 402 1.70 24.30 38.73
N ASP A 403 1.23 25.13 39.65
CA ASP A 403 0.14 26.07 39.36
C ASP A 403 0.56 27.14 38.33
N GLU A 404 1.85 27.53 38.34
CA GLU A 404 2.41 28.44 37.34
C GLU A 404 2.51 27.74 35.97
N VAL A 405 3.02 26.51 35.95
CA VAL A 405 3.05 25.67 34.73
C VAL A 405 1.66 25.52 34.12
N LEU A 406 0.66 25.24 34.94
CA LEU A 406 -0.72 25.07 34.44
C LEU A 406 -1.33 26.38 33.94
N ARG A 407 -0.96 27.54 34.51
CA ARG A 407 -1.38 28.84 33.98
C ARG A 407 -0.80 29.13 32.60
N HIS A 408 0.44 28.74 32.31
CA HIS A 408 1.02 28.84 30.98
C HIS A 408 0.24 28.05 29.92
N TYR A 409 -0.32 26.91 30.29
CA TYR A 409 -1.11 26.08 29.36
C TYR A 409 -2.59 26.39 29.33
N ALA A 410 -3.10 27.29 30.19
CA ALA A 410 -4.54 27.55 30.33
C ALA A 410 -5.21 27.97 29.01
N GLN A 411 -4.56 28.85 28.24
CA GLN A 411 -5.07 29.29 26.94
C GLN A 411 -5.09 28.16 25.91
N GLN A 412 -4.06 27.32 25.89
CA GLN A 412 -4.01 26.15 25.00
C GLN A 412 -5.07 25.13 25.37
N ASP A 413 -5.32 24.94 26.67
CA ASP A 413 -6.34 24.03 27.19
C ASP A 413 -7.76 24.47 26.78
N GLU A 414 -8.07 25.76 26.93
CA GLU A 414 -9.36 26.32 26.53
C GLU A 414 -9.54 26.26 25.01
N ALA A 415 -8.52 26.60 24.21
CA ALA A 415 -8.58 26.51 22.76
C ALA A 415 -8.80 25.07 22.28
N ALA A 416 -8.08 24.10 22.85
CA ALA A 416 -8.27 22.69 22.57
C ALA A 416 -9.67 22.19 22.97
N ARG A 417 -10.17 22.62 24.13
CA ARG A 417 -11.53 22.29 24.61
C ARG A 417 -12.59 22.77 23.61
N LYS A 418 -12.50 24.01 23.12
CA LYS A 418 -13.42 24.56 22.12
C LYS A 418 -13.36 23.79 20.80
N TYR A 419 -12.15 23.49 20.32
CA TYR A 419 -11.93 22.73 19.10
C TYR A 419 -12.60 21.36 19.15
N TYR A 420 -12.31 20.57 20.18
CA TYR A 420 -12.88 19.20 20.30
C TYR A 420 -14.35 19.20 20.61
N ARG A 421 -14.88 20.15 21.39
CA ARG A 421 -16.32 20.28 21.65
C ARG A 421 -17.10 20.49 20.35
N ARG A 422 -16.58 21.32 19.43
CA ARG A 422 -17.22 21.56 18.11
C ARG A 422 -17.24 20.29 17.25
N ILE A 423 -16.13 19.54 17.19
CA ILE A 423 -16.03 18.32 16.37
C ILE A 423 -16.91 17.20 16.90
N LEU A 424 -17.02 17.09 18.21
CA LEU A 424 -17.75 16.03 18.90
C LEU A 424 -19.18 16.43 19.26
N ASP A 425 -19.66 17.57 18.77
CA ASP A 425 -21.00 18.05 19.09
C ASP A 425 -22.07 17.00 18.79
N GLY A 426 -22.93 16.74 19.79
CA GLY A 426 -23.99 15.74 19.73
C GLY A 426 -23.53 14.26 19.76
N ALA A 427 -22.23 13.98 19.69
CA ALA A 427 -21.73 12.60 19.68
C ALA A 427 -21.49 12.05 21.10
N ARG A 428 -21.92 10.81 21.33
CA ARG A 428 -21.71 10.08 22.60
C ARG A 428 -20.53 9.10 22.53
N LEU A 429 -20.20 8.63 21.34
CA LEU A 429 -19.14 7.65 21.13
C LEU A 429 -18.33 7.98 19.87
N ALA A 430 -17.01 8.15 20.04
CA ALA A 430 -16.10 8.42 18.94
C ALA A 430 -14.90 7.46 18.94
N ALA A 431 -14.37 7.20 17.76
CA ALA A 431 -13.11 6.47 17.58
C ALA A 431 -11.97 7.45 17.30
N ALA A 432 -10.85 7.31 18.00
CA ALA A 432 -9.59 7.99 17.70
C ALA A 432 -8.67 7.01 16.96
N VAL A 433 -8.42 7.29 15.68
CA VAL A 433 -7.59 6.47 14.80
C VAL A 433 -6.15 6.97 14.85
N ASP A 434 -5.23 6.08 15.19
CA ASP A 434 -3.80 6.36 15.33
C ASP A 434 -2.99 5.18 14.76
N VAL A 435 -1.73 5.38 14.44
CA VAL A 435 -0.83 4.28 14.05
C VAL A 435 -0.47 3.41 15.26
N GLY A 436 -0.29 3.98 16.40
CA GLY A 436 0.03 3.26 17.63
C GLY A 436 1.04 4.05 18.48
N TRP A 437 1.82 3.46 19.31
CA TRP A 437 1.99 2.03 19.64
C TRP A 437 1.49 1.77 21.07
N ALA A 438 1.58 2.78 21.92
CA ALA A 438 1.10 2.74 23.29
C ALA A 438 -0.36 3.21 23.45
N GLY A 439 -1.02 3.59 22.35
CA GLY A 439 -2.38 4.14 22.40
C GLY A 439 -2.50 5.46 23.19
N SER A 440 -1.37 6.10 23.53
CA SER A 440 -1.34 7.29 24.39
C SER A 440 -2.14 8.46 23.81
N GLY A 441 -2.24 8.56 22.46
CA GLY A 441 -3.08 9.56 21.79
C GLY A 441 -4.56 9.42 22.16
N ALA A 442 -5.12 8.26 21.91
CA ALA A 442 -6.53 7.97 22.21
C ALA A 442 -6.83 8.02 23.72
N LEU A 443 -5.93 7.48 24.56
CA LEU A 443 -6.10 7.49 26.02
C LEU A 443 -6.04 8.89 26.59
N ALA A 444 -5.13 9.76 26.09
CA ALA A 444 -5.08 11.15 26.52
C ALA A 444 -6.32 11.92 26.07
N LEU A 445 -6.78 11.72 24.82
CA LEU A 445 -8.00 12.34 24.34
C LEU A 445 -9.23 11.92 25.19
N ARG A 446 -9.34 10.62 25.51
CA ARG A 446 -10.37 10.11 26.43
C ARG A 446 -10.32 10.79 27.81
N ALA A 447 -9.13 10.97 28.37
CA ALA A 447 -8.96 11.64 29.66
C ALA A 447 -9.28 13.15 29.57
N LEU A 448 -8.98 13.80 28.46
CA LEU A 448 -9.32 15.20 28.19
C LEU A 448 -10.83 15.41 28.05
N MET A 449 -11.58 14.48 27.40
CA MET A 449 -13.04 14.55 27.34
C MET A 449 -13.64 14.61 28.76
N ARG A 450 -13.15 13.79 29.67
CA ARG A 450 -13.58 13.79 31.07
C ARG A 450 -13.19 15.09 31.80
N LYS A 451 -11.97 15.59 31.54
CA LYS A 451 -11.47 16.87 32.12
C LYS A 451 -12.34 18.06 31.68
N TRP A 452 -12.73 18.07 30.40
CA TRP A 452 -13.48 19.16 29.77
C TRP A 452 -15.01 18.98 29.87
N GLU A 453 -15.48 17.92 30.54
CA GLU A 453 -16.89 17.59 30.65
C GLU A 453 -17.61 17.51 29.29
N ILE A 454 -16.90 16.98 28.27
CA ILE A 454 -17.49 16.66 26.98
C ILE A 454 -18.07 15.25 27.07
N PRO A 455 -19.40 15.05 26.90
CA PRO A 455 -20.07 13.77 27.12
C PRO A 455 -19.87 12.79 25.95
N CYS A 456 -18.63 12.62 25.50
CA CYS A 456 -18.25 11.70 24.42
C CYS A 456 -17.19 10.71 24.93
N GLU A 457 -17.51 9.43 24.87
CA GLU A 457 -16.54 8.36 25.14
C GLU A 457 -15.63 8.18 23.94
N ILE A 458 -14.31 8.04 24.16
CA ILE A 458 -13.34 7.81 23.11
C ILE A 458 -12.82 6.38 23.17
N ARG A 459 -12.87 5.66 22.04
CA ARG A 459 -12.18 4.39 21.82
C ARG A 459 -11.01 4.59 20.87
N GLY A 460 -9.88 3.96 21.13
CA GLY A 460 -8.70 4.04 20.28
C GLY A 460 -8.62 2.90 19.29
N LEU A 461 -8.39 3.21 18.03
CA LEU A 461 -8.08 2.24 16.99
C LEU A 461 -6.62 2.43 16.57
N LEU A 462 -5.82 1.36 16.67
CA LEU A 462 -4.40 1.37 16.44
C LEU A 462 -4.04 0.44 15.28
N ALA A 463 -3.03 0.80 14.48
CA ALA A 463 -2.48 -0.15 13.52
C ALA A 463 -1.75 -1.30 14.25
N GLY A 464 -0.99 -0.98 15.29
CA GLY A 464 -0.32 -1.98 16.13
C GLY A 464 -0.09 -1.46 17.55
N THR A 465 0.19 -2.36 18.49
CA THR A 465 0.44 -2.00 19.88
C THR A 465 1.91 -2.18 20.30
N ASN A 466 2.23 -1.78 21.53
CA ASN A 466 3.54 -2.02 22.14
C ASN A 466 3.97 -3.48 22.02
N THR A 467 5.27 -3.70 21.97
CA THR A 467 5.89 -4.99 21.75
C THR A 467 6.77 -5.39 22.94
N VAL A 468 7.25 -6.63 22.94
CA VAL A 468 8.21 -7.15 23.93
C VAL A 468 9.52 -6.35 24.02
N HIS A 469 9.81 -5.52 23.01
CA HIS A 469 11.01 -4.67 22.98
C HIS A 469 10.82 -3.32 23.66
N ASN A 470 9.59 -2.99 24.08
CA ASN A 470 9.30 -1.81 24.92
C ASN A 470 9.59 -2.09 26.39
N ALA A 471 9.91 -1.07 27.16
CA ALA A 471 10.08 -1.19 28.61
C ALA A 471 8.79 -1.66 29.31
N ASP A 472 7.64 -1.18 28.81
CA ASP A 472 6.30 -1.51 29.29
C ASP A 472 5.52 -2.22 28.16
N ALA A 473 5.92 -3.45 27.82
CA ALA A 473 5.27 -4.23 26.74
C ALA A 473 3.76 -4.43 26.95
N ASP A 474 3.36 -4.56 28.21
CA ASP A 474 1.98 -4.85 28.61
C ASP A 474 1.19 -3.58 29.00
N ALA A 475 1.75 -2.38 28.78
CA ALA A 475 1.15 -1.12 29.21
C ALA A 475 -0.28 -0.87 28.69
N VAL A 476 -0.65 -1.50 27.56
CA VAL A 476 -1.97 -1.38 26.93
C VAL A 476 -2.87 -2.60 27.13
N GLU A 477 -2.42 -3.62 27.85
CA GLU A 477 -3.16 -4.89 27.97
C GLU A 477 -4.56 -4.72 28.60
N GLY A 478 -4.65 -3.94 29.67
CA GLY A 478 -5.94 -3.65 30.31
C GLY A 478 -6.91 -2.91 29.39
N GLN A 479 -6.41 -2.00 28.55
CA GLN A 479 -7.20 -1.23 27.60
C GLN A 479 -7.65 -2.07 26.40
N LEU A 480 -6.82 -2.99 25.94
CA LEU A 480 -7.19 -3.98 24.92
C LEU A 480 -8.27 -4.93 25.48
N PHE A 481 -8.07 -5.43 26.68
CA PHE A 481 -9.02 -6.34 27.33
C PHE A 481 -10.40 -5.71 27.55
N THR A 482 -10.44 -4.44 27.94
CA THR A 482 -11.71 -3.70 28.16
C THR A 482 -12.33 -3.15 26.87
N GLY A 483 -11.69 -3.29 25.72
CA GLY A 483 -12.15 -2.72 24.44
C GLY A 483 -12.05 -1.20 24.37
N THR A 484 -11.27 -0.56 25.29
CA THR A 484 -10.96 0.87 25.20
C THR A 484 -10.01 1.15 24.02
N LEU A 485 -9.10 0.21 23.75
CA LEU A 485 -8.25 0.19 22.57
C LEU A 485 -8.53 -1.08 21.75
N ASP A 486 -8.41 -0.96 20.45
CA ASP A 486 -8.39 -2.09 19.51
C ASP A 486 -7.19 -1.95 18.57
N SER A 487 -6.73 -3.06 17.98
CA SER A 487 -5.55 -3.09 17.15
C SER A 487 -5.77 -3.93 15.91
N TYR A 488 -5.35 -3.42 14.75
CA TYR A 488 -5.58 -4.07 13.46
C TYR A 488 -4.53 -5.12 13.09
N VAL A 489 -3.24 -4.76 13.10
CA VAL A 489 -2.18 -5.62 12.55
C VAL A 489 -1.72 -6.65 13.58
N PHE A 490 -1.38 -6.18 14.79
CA PHE A 490 -0.88 -7.04 15.87
C PHE A 490 -1.03 -6.40 17.25
N SER A 491 -1.17 -7.27 18.24
CA SER A 491 -1.12 -6.94 19.66
C SER A 491 -0.68 -8.16 20.47
N ALA A 492 -0.58 -8.04 21.78
CA ALA A 492 -0.44 -9.19 22.67
C ALA A 492 -1.58 -10.20 22.54
N ALA A 493 -2.76 -9.77 22.09
CA ALA A 493 -3.97 -10.60 21.96
C ALA A 493 -4.03 -11.36 20.61
N HIS A 494 -3.50 -10.78 19.50
CA HIS A 494 -3.58 -11.40 18.17
C HIS A 494 -2.34 -11.13 17.31
N ASN A 495 -2.10 -11.97 16.30
CA ASN A 495 -0.92 -11.92 15.42
C ASN A 495 0.40 -11.80 16.21
N ARG A 496 0.52 -12.59 17.27
CA ARG A 496 1.62 -12.52 18.25
C ARG A 496 3.01 -12.67 17.62
N GLU A 497 3.13 -13.41 16.51
CA GLU A 497 4.41 -13.55 15.79
C GLU A 497 4.85 -12.21 15.16
N LEU A 498 3.91 -11.45 14.59
CA LEU A 498 4.20 -10.11 14.09
C LEU A 498 4.53 -9.15 15.23
N TRP A 499 3.80 -9.24 16.34
CA TRP A 499 4.03 -8.47 17.55
C TRP A 499 5.43 -8.72 18.14
N ARG A 500 5.84 -9.99 18.29
CA ARG A 500 7.19 -10.36 18.74
C ARG A 500 8.28 -9.93 17.77
N GLY A 501 7.99 -9.98 16.46
CA GLY A 501 8.93 -9.58 15.41
C GLY A 501 9.05 -8.08 15.18
N HIS A 502 8.23 -7.26 15.85
CA HIS A 502 8.29 -5.79 15.73
C HIS A 502 9.20 -5.20 16.81
N ASP A 503 10.40 -4.78 16.42
CA ASP A 503 11.46 -4.32 17.31
C ASP A 503 11.69 -2.81 17.16
N LEU A 504 11.39 -2.05 18.22
CA LEU A 504 11.59 -0.59 18.27
C LEU A 504 13.07 -0.20 18.17
N ARG A 505 13.98 -1.02 18.73
CA ARG A 505 15.43 -0.78 18.67
C ARG A 505 15.96 -0.87 17.24
N ARG A 506 15.23 -1.55 16.36
CA ARG A 506 15.50 -1.65 14.92
C ARG A 506 14.64 -0.69 14.10
N MET A 507 14.02 0.29 14.73
CA MET A 507 13.21 1.34 14.10
C MET A 507 12.01 0.81 13.30
N HIS A 508 11.44 -0.34 13.68
CA HIS A 508 10.31 -0.93 12.94
C HIS A 508 9.03 -0.09 13.03
N ASN A 509 8.83 0.66 14.14
CA ASN A 509 7.76 1.64 14.28
C ASN A 509 7.93 2.79 13.27
N VAL A 510 9.17 3.27 13.12
CA VAL A 510 9.50 4.37 12.23
C VAL A 510 9.20 4.02 10.76
N ILE A 511 9.41 2.76 10.36
CA ILE A 511 9.04 2.27 9.03
C ILE A 511 7.56 2.54 8.72
N VAL A 512 6.69 2.21 9.66
CA VAL A 512 5.24 2.40 9.50
C VAL A 512 4.87 3.88 9.51
N GLU A 513 5.48 4.66 10.43
CA GLU A 513 5.28 6.10 10.54
C GLU A 513 5.73 6.84 9.26
N VAL A 514 6.85 6.44 8.63
CA VAL A 514 7.30 6.97 7.34
C VAL A 514 6.27 6.71 6.24
N LEU A 515 5.78 5.48 6.14
CA LEU A 515 4.82 5.10 5.10
C LEU A 515 3.49 5.84 5.21
N LEU A 516 3.06 6.20 6.42
CA LEU A 516 1.77 6.84 6.67
C LEU A 516 1.88 8.35 6.95
N SER A 517 3.08 8.92 6.93
CA SER A 517 3.31 10.32 7.32
C SER A 517 2.64 11.33 6.39
N SER A 518 2.14 12.43 6.98
CA SER A 518 1.61 13.58 6.25
C SER A 518 2.72 14.53 5.77
N PRO A 519 2.51 15.21 4.63
CA PRO A 519 3.36 16.35 4.24
C PRO A 519 3.22 17.55 5.17
N ASP A 520 2.18 17.60 6.01
CA ASP A 520 1.94 18.71 6.93
C ASP A 520 3.01 18.84 8.02
N PRO A 521 3.27 20.06 8.52
CA PRO A 521 4.15 20.27 9.65
C PRO A 521 3.60 19.67 10.94
N GLY A 522 4.50 19.41 11.92
CA GLY A 522 4.12 18.85 13.20
C GLY A 522 3.23 19.80 14.01
N PHE A 523 2.12 19.30 14.55
CA PHE A 523 1.24 20.08 15.41
C PHE A 523 1.88 20.39 16.75
N ARG A 524 1.90 21.69 17.13
CA ARG A 524 2.48 22.18 18.40
C ARG A 524 1.45 22.33 19.51
N GLY A 525 0.25 22.83 19.18
CA GLY A 525 -0.81 23.13 20.12
C GLY A 525 -1.86 24.04 19.52
N PHE A 526 -2.82 24.45 20.33
CA PHE A 526 -3.84 25.43 19.95
C PHE A 526 -3.59 26.77 20.65
N MET A 527 -4.00 27.85 19.99
CA MET A 527 -4.11 29.19 20.57
C MET A 527 -5.49 29.77 20.26
N LEU A 528 -5.96 30.69 21.07
CA LEU A 528 -7.14 31.49 20.75
C LEU A 528 -6.74 32.70 19.93
N ASP A 529 -7.47 33.01 18.87
CA ASP A 529 -7.29 34.25 18.14
C ASP A 529 -8.06 35.43 18.79
N ALA A 530 -8.03 36.59 18.14
CA ALA A 530 -8.69 37.80 18.63
C ALA A 530 -10.23 37.66 18.68
N ALA A 531 -10.81 36.71 17.96
CA ALA A 531 -12.23 36.39 17.94
C ALA A 531 -12.58 35.24 18.92
N ASP A 532 -11.63 34.85 19.77
CA ASP A 532 -11.77 33.75 20.76
C ASP A 532 -11.99 32.38 20.10
N GLU A 533 -11.51 32.21 18.83
CA GLU A 533 -11.61 30.99 18.06
C GLU A 533 -10.29 30.18 18.12
N PRO A 534 -10.37 28.83 18.21
CA PRO A 534 -9.20 27.98 18.28
C PRO A 534 -8.45 27.92 16.96
N GLN A 535 -7.17 28.30 16.98
CA GLN A 535 -6.24 28.25 15.84
C GLN A 535 -5.14 27.22 16.10
N PRO A 536 -4.90 26.26 15.18
CA PRO A 536 -3.80 25.31 15.31
C PRO A 536 -2.45 26.02 15.10
N GLN A 537 -1.49 25.66 15.95
CA GLN A 537 -0.10 26.10 15.84
C GLN A 537 0.78 24.93 15.41
N PHE A 538 1.73 25.20 14.54
CA PHE A 538 2.58 24.19 13.97
C PHE A 538 4.06 24.48 14.27
N LYS A 539 4.86 23.40 14.27
CA LYS A 539 6.33 23.50 14.28
C LYS A 539 6.82 23.98 12.90
N PRO A 540 8.04 24.50 12.81
CA PRO A 540 8.67 24.71 11.52
C PRO A 540 8.65 23.44 10.67
N GLN A 541 8.48 23.61 9.34
CA GLN A 541 8.50 22.48 8.41
C GLN A 541 9.90 21.86 8.39
N THR A 542 10.01 20.55 8.60
CA THR A 542 11.24 19.79 8.49
C THR A 542 11.08 18.60 7.55
N GLY A 543 12.18 18.02 7.09
CA GLY A 543 12.21 16.94 6.12
C GLY A 543 11.72 17.35 4.73
N ASP A 544 11.36 16.38 3.89
CA ASP A 544 10.89 16.61 2.52
C ASP A 544 9.37 16.38 2.39
N PRO A 545 8.54 17.45 2.43
CA PRO A 545 7.09 17.33 2.28
C PRO A 545 6.67 16.82 0.89
N ARG A 546 7.48 17.07 -0.17
CA ARG A 546 7.17 16.58 -1.51
C ARG A 546 7.32 15.07 -1.59
N ALA A 547 8.36 14.52 -0.97
CA ALA A 547 8.54 13.07 -0.89
C ALA A 547 7.40 12.40 -0.09
N ARG A 548 6.97 13.00 1.03
CA ARG A 548 5.80 12.52 1.80
C ARG A 548 4.51 12.55 0.97
N ALA A 549 4.27 13.63 0.24
CA ALA A 549 3.12 13.73 -0.67
C ALA A 549 3.17 12.65 -1.79
N LEU A 550 4.35 12.31 -2.30
CA LEU A 550 4.52 11.24 -3.27
C LEU A 550 4.23 9.86 -2.67
N ILE A 551 4.66 9.61 -1.41
CA ILE A 551 4.31 8.36 -0.70
C ILE A 551 2.79 8.25 -0.58
N GLN A 552 2.11 9.29 -0.10
CA GLN A 552 0.65 9.30 0.01
C GLN A 552 -0.03 9.10 -1.36
N ARG A 553 0.48 9.76 -2.41
CA ARG A 553 -0.04 9.59 -3.77
C ARG A 553 0.07 8.14 -4.24
N GLY A 554 1.19 7.47 -3.95
CA GLY A 554 1.36 6.05 -4.25
C GLY A 554 0.31 5.18 -3.56
N ILE A 555 0.04 5.43 -2.28
CA ILE A 555 -0.99 4.72 -1.51
C ILE A 555 -2.38 4.91 -2.12
N LEU A 556 -2.76 6.16 -2.43
CA LEU A 556 -4.06 6.48 -3.01
C LEU A 556 -4.25 5.85 -4.39
N ASP A 557 -3.25 5.94 -5.26
CA ASP A 557 -3.33 5.38 -6.61
C ASP A 557 -3.48 3.84 -6.56
N PHE A 558 -2.77 3.17 -5.64
CA PHE A 558 -2.99 1.73 -5.42
C PHE A 558 -4.42 1.44 -4.95
N ALA A 559 -4.92 2.20 -3.97
CA ALA A 559 -6.27 1.99 -3.43
C ALA A 559 -7.34 2.15 -4.52
N VAL A 560 -7.21 3.15 -5.40
CA VAL A 560 -8.08 3.34 -6.58
C VAL A 560 -7.99 2.14 -7.52
N LEU A 561 -6.78 1.65 -7.81
CA LEU A 561 -6.60 0.49 -8.68
C LEU A 561 -7.16 -0.78 -8.05
N TYR A 562 -6.99 -0.97 -6.73
CA TYR A 562 -7.54 -2.12 -6.01
C TYR A 562 -9.06 -2.16 -6.10
N VAL A 563 -9.74 -1.04 -5.79
CA VAL A 563 -11.21 -0.97 -5.89
C VAL A 563 -11.70 -1.21 -7.32
N LYS A 564 -10.97 -0.71 -8.32
CA LYS A 564 -11.33 -0.87 -9.74
C LYS A 564 -11.13 -2.28 -10.26
N ARG A 565 -10.09 -2.99 -9.81
CA ARG A 565 -9.60 -4.22 -10.43
C ARG A 565 -9.90 -5.50 -9.65
N VAL A 566 -10.18 -5.38 -8.36
CA VAL A 566 -10.58 -6.53 -7.54
C VAL A 566 -12.11 -6.67 -7.64
N PRO A 567 -12.63 -7.84 -8.00
CA PRO A 567 -14.07 -8.08 -8.07
C PRO A 567 -14.77 -7.72 -6.75
N GLN A 568 -15.93 -7.09 -6.82
CA GLN A 568 -16.62 -6.61 -5.60
C GLN A 568 -16.87 -7.72 -4.58
N GLY A 569 -17.23 -8.93 -5.03
CA GLY A 569 -17.37 -10.10 -4.15
C GLY A 569 -16.05 -10.56 -3.49
N ALA A 570 -14.90 -10.19 -4.05
CA ALA A 570 -13.57 -10.52 -3.54
C ALA A 570 -12.93 -9.40 -2.70
N GLN A 571 -13.57 -8.23 -2.63
CA GLN A 571 -13.09 -7.09 -1.81
C GLN A 571 -13.38 -7.32 -0.32
N ARG A 572 -13.07 -8.51 0.19
CA ARG A 572 -13.19 -8.80 1.62
C ARG A 572 -12.12 -8.08 2.40
N ALA A 573 -12.33 -8.00 3.71
CA ALA A 573 -11.38 -7.38 4.62
C ALA A 573 -10.01 -8.03 4.53
N ILE A 574 -9.02 -7.22 4.21
CA ILE A 574 -7.61 -7.60 4.23
C ILE A 574 -7.23 -7.91 5.69
N SER A 575 -6.61 -9.06 5.92
CA SER A 575 -6.11 -9.41 7.26
C SER A 575 -4.94 -8.52 7.67
N GLY A 576 -4.76 -8.27 8.97
CA GLY A 576 -3.60 -7.52 9.46
C GLY A 576 -2.26 -8.16 9.04
N ALA A 577 -2.21 -9.49 8.95
CA ALA A 577 -1.03 -10.22 8.50
C ALA A 577 -0.72 -9.95 7.02
N ASP A 578 -1.72 -10.00 6.14
CA ASP A 578 -1.57 -9.68 4.72
C ASP A 578 -1.20 -8.21 4.50
N ALA A 579 -1.88 -7.31 5.21
CA ALA A 579 -1.61 -5.87 5.15
C ALA A 579 -0.15 -5.52 5.53
N TYR A 580 0.41 -6.25 6.49
CA TYR A 580 1.76 -6.03 6.99
C TYR A 580 2.85 -6.81 6.22
N ALA A 581 2.48 -7.77 5.41
CA ALA A 581 3.44 -8.60 4.67
C ALA A 581 4.38 -7.77 3.77
N PRO A 582 3.92 -6.77 2.98
CA PRO A 582 4.80 -5.88 2.24
C PRO A 582 5.74 -5.06 3.14
N VAL A 583 5.22 -4.49 4.24
CA VAL A 583 6.01 -3.72 5.21
C VAL A 583 7.14 -4.56 5.80
N SER A 584 6.88 -5.83 6.07
CA SER A 584 7.86 -6.78 6.61
C SER A 584 9.08 -6.99 5.70
N LEU A 585 8.95 -6.72 4.39
CA LEU A 585 10.10 -6.78 3.47
C LEU A 585 11.11 -5.67 3.75
N LEU A 586 10.68 -4.50 4.18
CA LEU A 586 11.57 -3.37 4.50
C LEU A 586 12.46 -3.65 5.72
N LYS A 587 12.05 -4.59 6.58
CA LYS A 587 12.85 -5.03 7.74
C LYS A 587 14.03 -5.93 7.38
N ARG A 588 14.08 -6.44 6.14
CA ARG A 588 15.13 -7.38 5.70
C ARG A 588 16.41 -6.63 5.35
N ALA A 589 17.56 -7.21 5.68
CA ALA A 589 18.88 -6.61 5.45
C ALA A 589 19.11 -6.13 4.01
N ARG A 590 18.60 -6.88 3.02
CA ARG A 590 18.72 -6.53 1.59
C ARG A 590 17.99 -5.22 1.21
N ASN A 591 16.96 -4.83 1.96
CA ASN A 591 16.17 -3.62 1.72
C ASN A 591 16.61 -2.44 2.62
N ARG A 592 17.67 -2.63 3.41
CA ARG A 592 18.23 -1.58 4.27
C ARG A 592 18.55 -0.28 3.54
N PRO A 593 19.12 -0.27 2.31
CA PRO A 593 19.36 0.97 1.56
C PRO A 593 18.07 1.74 1.23
N VAL A 594 16.96 1.03 0.93
CA VAL A 594 15.64 1.65 0.70
C VAL A 594 15.16 2.32 1.98
N MET A 595 15.32 1.65 3.12
CA MET A 595 14.95 2.19 4.43
C MET A 595 15.78 3.40 4.83
N GLU A 596 17.09 3.35 4.65
CA GLU A 596 17.99 4.47 5.00
C GLU A 596 17.69 5.71 4.15
N ARG A 597 17.26 5.54 2.89
CA ARG A 597 16.78 6.64 2.06
C ARG A 597 15.43 7.17 2.53
N ALA A 598 14.49 6.29 2.84
CA ALA A 598 13.18 6.68 3.38
C ALA A 598 13.33 7.47 4.69
N LEU A 599 14.22 7.03 5.59
CA LEU A 599 14.52 7.72 6.85
C LEU A 599 15.13 9.10 6.64
N ARG A 600 16.00 9.28 5.65
CA ARG A 600 16.57 10.60 5.30
C ARG A 600 15.50 11.61 4.83
N LEU A 601 14.37 11.14 4.33
CA LEU A 601 13.25 12.01 3.99
C LEU A 601 12.48 12.51 5.23
N MET A 602 12.81 11.97 6.40
CA MET A 602 12.10 12.16 7.66
C MET A 602 13.00 12.72 8.78
N ASP A 603 13.78 13.78 8.51
CA ASP A 603 14.71 14.40 9.48
C ASP A 603 14.11 14.78 10.86
N GLU A 604 12.81 14.57 11.05
CA GLU A 604 12.04 14.93 12.24
C GLU A 604 11.84 13.83 13.28
N LEU A 605 12.42 12.66 13.12
CA LEU A 605 12.23 11.59 14.11
C LEU A 605 13.09 11.78 15.36
N GLN A 606 13.66 12.95 15.55
CA GLN A 606 14.14 13.36 16.85
C GLN A 606 12.93 13.77 17.70
N LEU A 607 12.68 12.94 18.66
CA LEU A 607 11.69 13.07 19.74
C LEU A 607 11.80 14.36 20.53
#